data_9fc9061f34080fced85b241fb83ce411
#
_entry.id   9fc9061f34080fced85b241fb83ce411
#
_cell.length_a   1.000
_cell.length_b   1.000
_cell.length_c   1.000
_cell.angle_alpha   90.00
_cell.angle_beta   90.00
_cell.angle_gamma   90.00
#
_symmetry.space_group_name_H-M   'P 1'
#
loop_
_entity.id
_entity.type
_entity.pdbx_description
1 polymer ?
#
loop_
_entity_poly.entity_id
_entity_poly.type
_entity_poly.pdbx_seq_one_letter_code
_entity_poly.pdbx_strand_id
1 'polypeptide(L)'
;VRRERAAALLSRVIFFSLLALIALVAVPYGTVEPWWEALFECIVFALGALWIVEGMLSRGWLTPGHRIFLPLLGLILYAYIQTLPLFSESASTPGLKLWRAISADPYETRLSVLKLLALTLSGVMLLRYTSSRRRLRALIYTITGVGILSAFFGILRQTTQRSAGFFLPFLQTGSGYGQFINRNHFAFFMEMVLGLVLGLIVGRGVRRDKILIYLSLALPVWVALVLCNSRGGLFSMLAQVLFLALLFSFKRSRRDDLEHGSEERSLRWRITHASIVRYALIVGLVALVFIGALWIGGESLTSRLETVSSEMAADSSESNEGVRRQDIWRATWKMIKDHPLMGVGFNGYWAAIPQYHKASGELTPQQAHNDYLELMASGGMIGVLLVLWFLFLVIKDTRRSFQAQDSFRRAASMGASAGLFGVAVHSMVDFGLHITINALIFTALVVIAVAEGRVEDQGAASTRMRNHELATH
;
A
#
# COMPACT_ATOMS: atom_id res chain seq x y z
N VAL A 1 16.03 -35.84 -9.59
CA VAL A 1 14.80 -36.22 -8.85
C VAL A 1 14.84 -35.75 -7.38
N ARG A 2 15.85 -36.15 -6.53
CA ARG A 2 15.91 -35.72 -5.11
C ARG A 2 16.06 -34.20 -4.96
N ARG A 3 16.94 -33.60 -5.76
CA ARG A 3 17.22 -32.14 -5.75
C ARG A 3 15.99 -31.32 -6.15
N GLU A 4 15.28 -31.75 -7.19
CA GLU A 4 14.04 -31.09 -7.65
C GLU A 4 12.91 -31.21 -6.62
N ARG A 5 12.77 -32.36 -5.95
CA ARG A 5 11.81 -32.56 -4.86
C ARG A 5 12.10 -31.62 -3.69
N ALA A 6 13.39 -31.48 -3.32
CA ALA A 6 13.79 -30.54 -2.25
C ALA A 6 13.50 -29.09 -2.63
N ALA A 7 13.82 -28.65 -3.85
CA ALA A 7 13.50 -27.30 -4.33
C ALA A 7 11.98 -27.03 -4.33
N ALA A 8 11.18 -28.01 -4.80
CA ALA A 8 9.71 -27.89 -4.78
C ALA A 8 9.13 -27.82 -3.38
N LEU A 9 9.71 -28.56 -2.41
CA LEU A 9 9.31 -28.49 -1.01
C LEU A 9 9.64 -27.11 -0.40
N LEU A 10 10.88 -26.63 -0.58
CA LEU A 10 11.30 -25.30 -0.11
C LEU A 10 10.44 -24.19 -0.71
N SER A 11 10.15 -24.25 -2.01
CA SER A 11 9.24 -23.30 -2.68
C SER A 11 7.84 -23.27 -2.06
N ARG A 12 7.33 -24.42 -1.58
CA ARG A 12 6.04 -24.47 -0.86
C ARG A 12 6.17 -23.89 0.54
N VAL A 13 7.20 -24.28 1.28
CA VAL A 13 7.46 -23.79 2.64
C VAL A 13 7.58 -22.26 2.61
N ILE A 14 8.45 -21.69 1.78
CA ILE A 14 8.64 -20.24 1.67
C ILE A 14 7.32 -19.55 1.33
N PHE A 15 6.58 -20.04 0.33
CA PHE A 15 5.32 -19.43 -0.09
C PHE A 15 4.29 -19.41 1.04
N PHE A 16 4.03 -20.53 1.72
CA PHE A 16 3.05 -20.59 2.80
C PHE A 16 3.51 -19.82 4.04
N SER A 17 4.82 -19.78 4.33
CA SER A 17 5.38 -18.95 5.39
C SER A 17 5.19 -17.45 5.10
N LEU A 18 5.31 -17.01 3.84
CA LEU A 18 5.00 -15.62 3.46
C LEU A 18 3.51 -15.30 3.66
N LEU A 19 2.60 -16.22 3.34
CA LEU A 19 1.17 -16.03 3.61
C LEU A 19 0.87 -15.96 5.11
N ALA A 20 1.48 -16.86 5.91
CA ALA A 20 1.36 -16.84 7.36
C ALA A 20 1.94 -15.56 7.97
N LEU A 21 3.05 -15.05 7.43
CA LEU A 21 3.67 -13.80 7.84
C LEU A 21 2.74 -12.60 7.61
N ILE A 22 2.04 -12.52 6.49
CA ILE A 22 1.03 -11.47 6.23
C ILE A 22 -0.05 -11.49 7.32
N ALA A 23 -0.53 -12.67 7.73
CA ALA A 23 -1.52 -12.79 8.80
C ALA A 23 -0.92 -12.42 10.17
N LEU A 24 0.30 -12.85 10.47
CA LEU A 24 0.98 -12.56 11.73
C LEU A 24 1.21 -11.06 11.93
N VAL A 25 1.74 -10.38 10.90
CA VAL A 25 2.07 -8.94 10.93
C VAL A 25 0.83 -8.07 11.12
N ALA A 26 -0.36 -8.55 10.75
CA ALA A 26 -1.60 -7.80 10.94
C ALA A 26 -2.07 -7.73 12.40
N VAL A 27 -1.74 -8.75 13.23
CA VAL A 27 -2.33 -8.89 14.56
C VAL A 27 -1.79 -7.87 15.58
N PRO A 28 -0.47 -7.74 15.81
CA PRO A 28 0.04 -6.89 16.89
C PRO A 28 0.16 -5.43 16.41
N TYR A 29 -0.88 -4.63 16.59
CA TYR A 29 -0.90 -3.18 16.28
C TYR A 29 -0.49 -2.83 14.83
N GLY A 30 -0.62 -3.78 13.89
CA GLY A 30 -0.08 -3.64 12.55
C GLY A 30 1.46 -3.71 12.48
N THR A 31 2.09 -4.29 13.52
CA THR A 31 3.54 -4.41 13.67
C THR A 31 4.24 -3.04 13.69
N VAL A 32 3.76 -2.17 14.57
CA VAL A 32 4.35 -0.83 14.83
C VAL A 32 5.41 -0.90 15.94
N GLU A 33 5.24 -1.82 16.90
CA GLU A 33 6.15 -1.98 18.02
C GLU A 33 7.52 -2.49 17.54
N PRO A 34 8.66 -1.90 18.01
CA PRO A 34 9.99 -2.20 17.48
C PRO A 34 10.38 -3.69 17.54
N TRP A 35 9.98 -4.39 18.59
CA TRP A 35 10.32 -5.82 18.75
C TRP A 35 9.50 -6.72 17.78
N TRP A 36 8.25 -6.34 17.44
CA TRP A 36 7.47 -7.02 16.40
C TRP A 36 8.01 -6.75 15.02
N GLU A 37 8.50 -5.55 14.78
CA GLU A 37 9.16 -5.19 13.53
C GLU A 37 10.47 -5.97 13.37
N ALA A 38 11.30 -6.05 14.42
CA ALA A 38 12.51 -6.87 14.42
C ALA A 38 12.20 -8.36 14.18
N LEU A 39 11.13 -8.90 14.77
CA LEU A 39 10.68 -10.27 14.52
C LEU A 39 10.28 -10.49 13.06
N PHE A 40 9.51 -9.55 12.48
CA PHE A 40 9.16 -9.57 11.06
C PHE A 40 10.42 -9.62 10.18
N GLU A 41 11.39 -8.75 10.43
CA GLU A 41 12.65 -8.68 9.70
C GLU A 41 13.44 -9.98 9.81
N CYS A 42 13.60 -10.53 11.02
CA CYS A 42 14.28 -11.80 11.26
C CYS A 42 13.63 -12.96 10.47
N ILE A 43 12.29 -13.04 10.47
CA ILE A 43 11.57 -14.07 9.72
C ILE A 43 11.81 -13.90 8.21
N VAL A 44 11.74 -12.67 7.71
CA VAL A 44 11.97 -12.38 6.27
C VAL A 44 13.39 -12.73 5.87
N PHE A 45 14.40 -12.39 6.68
CA PHE A 45 15.80 -12.73 6.39
C PHE A 45 16.05 -14.24 6.44
N ALA A 46 15.41 -14.96 7.37
CA ALA A 46 15.46 -16.42 7.40
C ALA A 46 14.81 -17.05 6.16
N LEU A 47 13.65 -16.51 5.71
CA LEU A 47 13.03 -16.94 4.46
C LEU A 47 13.90 -16.59 3.24
N GLY A 48 14.60 -15.46 3.28
CA GLY A 48 15.60 -15.07 2.28
C GLY A 48 16.75 -16.06 2.19
N ALA A 49 17.26 -16.54 3.32
CA ALA A 49 18.28 -17.60 3.35
C ALA A 49 17.76 -18.91 2.73
N LEU A 50 16.52 -19.31 3.05
CA LEU A 50 15.88 -20.47 2.42
C LEU A 50 15.67 -20.27 0.91
N TRP A 51 15.33 -19.06 0.46
CA TRP A 51 15.23 -18.72 -0.96
C TRP A 51 16.57 -18.84 -1.69
N ILE A 52 17.68 -18.44 -1.04
CA ILE A 52 19.04 -18.66 -1.58
C ILE A 52 19.29 -20.14 -1.78
N VAL A 53 19.02 -20.98 -0.78
CA VAL A 53 19.17 -22.45 -0.88
C VAL A 53 18.27 -23.03 -1.99
N GLU A 54 17.01 -22.60 -2.06
CA GLU A 54 16.08 -23.03 -3.12
C GLU A 54 16.60 -22.66 -4.51
N GLY A 55 17.13 -21.44 -4.67
CA GLY A 55 17.70 -20.95 -5.92
C GLY A 55 18.93 -21.76 -6.39
N MET A 56 19.77 -22.17 -5.44
CA MET A 56 20.91 -23.08 -5.72
C MET A 56 20.42 -24.46 -6.17
N LEU A 57 19.35 -24.98 -5.59
CA LEU A 57 18.78 -26.27 -5.95
C LEU A 57 18.05 -26.24 -7.29
N SER A 58 17.28 -25.17 -7.56
CA SER A 58 16.48 -25.01 -8.78
C SER A 58 17.26 -24.46 -9.97
N ARG A 59 18.51 -24.00 -9.79
CA ARG A 59 19.35 -23.29 -10.75
C ARG A 59 18.71 -22.02 -11.31
N GLY A 60 17.85 -21.37 -10.55
CA GLY A 60 17.18 -20.13 -10.94
C GLY A 60 16.90 -19.26 -9.74
N TRP A 61 17.43 -18.03 -9.72
CA TRP A 61 17.33 -17.08 -8.59
C TRP A 61 16.26 -16.03 -8.83
N LEU A 62 16.29 -15.45 -10.02
CA LEU A 62 15.46 -14.30 -10.38
C LEU A 62 14.63 -14.59 -11.64
N THR A 63 13.47 -13.98 -11.71
CA THR A 63 12.65 -13.91 -12.91
C THR A 63 12.77 -12.51 -13.55
N PRO A 64 12.55 -12.33 -14.86
CA PRO A 64 12.74 -11.03 -15.53
C PRO A 64 12.07 -9.83 -14.86
N GLY A 65 10.96 -10.03 -14.20
CA GLY A 65 10.24 -8.94 -13.54
C GLY A 65 10.79 -8.50 -12.18
N HIS A 66 11.82 -9.13 -11.63
CA HIS A 66 12.47 -8.60 -10.42
C HIS A 66 13.14 -7.24 -10.65
N ARG A 67 13.29 -6.82 -11.92
CA ARG A 67 13.80 -5.49 -12.29
C ARG A 67 12.98 -4.34 -11.67
N ILE A 68 11.71 -4.56 -11.33
CA ILE A 68 10.90 -3.54 -10.64
C ILE A 68 11.44 -3.18 -9.26
N PHE A 69 12.22 -4.07 -8.62
CA PHE A 69 12.81 -3.82 -7.30
C PHE A 69 14.19 -3.16 -7.36
N LEU A 70 14.79 -2.97 -8.55
CA LEU A 70 16.09 -2.29 -8.69
C LEU A 70 16.10 -0.87 -8.10
N PRO A 71 15.05 -0.02 -8.32
CA PRO A 71 15.02 1.30 -7.71
C PRO A 71 14.94 1.24 -6.18
N LEU A 72 14.28 0.24 -5.60
CA LEU A 72 14.23 0.05 -4.15
C LEU A 72 15.58 -0.39 -3.59
N LEU A 73 16.33 -1.21 -4.30
CA LEU A 73 17.72 -1.52 -3.93
C LEU A 73 18.59 -0.27 -3.98
N GLY A 74 18.40 0.58 -5.00
CA GLY A 74 19.03 1.90 -5.07
C GLY A 74 18.66 2.79 -3.87
N LEU A 75 17.39 2.77 -3.47
CA LEU A 75 16.89 3.53 -2.31
C LEU A 75 17.50 3.02 -0.99
N ILE A 76 17.59 1.69 -0.82
CA ILE A 76 18.24 1.06 0.34
C ILE A 76 19.71 1.44 0.43
N LEU A 77 20.44 1.34 -0.68
CA LEU A 77 21.84 1.74 -0.74
C LEU A 77 22.01 3.23 -0.44
N TYR A 78 21.16 4.07 -1.00
CA TYR A 78 21.15 5.50 -0.75
C TYR A 78 20.86 5.81 0.73
N ALA A 79 19.84 5.21 1.33
CA ALA A 79 19.54 5.37 2.75
C ALA A 79 20.71 4.91 3.64
N TYR A 80 21.39 3.82 3.27
CA TYR A 80 22.59 3.38 3.97
C TYR A 80 23.72 4.41 3.87
N ILE A 81 23.96 4.98 2.68
CA ILE A 81 24.96 6.04 2.48
C ILE A 81 24.66 7.26 3.36
N GLN A 82 23.38 7.62 3.56
CA GLN A 82 23.01 8.72 4.46
C GLN A 82 23.45 8.49 5.91
N THR A 83 23.73 7.25 6.33
CA THR A 83 24.18 6.93 7.70
C THR A 83 25.69 7.03 7.90
N LEU A 84 26.45 7.19 6.82
CA LEU A 84 27.91 7.21 6.90
C LEU A 84 28.41 8.57 7.41
N PRO A 85 29.45 8.60 8.25
CA PRO A 85 30.04 9.84 8.77
C PRO A 85 30.92 10.49 7.72
N LEU A 86 30.31 11.12 6.71
CA LEU A 86 31.00 11.69 5.55
C LEU A 86 31.57 13.08 5.83
N PHE A 87 31.17 13.75 6.92
CA PHE A 87 31.58 15.09 7.24
C PHE A 87 32.55 15.10 8.43
N SER A 88 33.66 15.86 8.28
CA SER A 88 34.66 16.01 9.32
C SER A 88 34.18 16.98 10.41
N GLU A 89 34.74 16.84 11.64
CA GLU A 89 34.39 17.63 12.82
C GLU A 89 34.76 19.13 12.75
N SER A 90 35.29 19.62 11.64
CA SER A 90 36.02 20.90 11.51
C SER A 90 35.13 22.14 11.42
N ALA A 91 34.09 22.30 12.19
CA ALA A 91 33.51 23.62 12.52
C ALA A 91 32.38 23.51 13.54
N SER A 92 32.70 23.33 14.80
CA SER A 92 31.75 23.55 15.87
C SER A 92 31.56 25.05 16.09
N THR A 93 30.66 25.67 15.37
CA THR A 93 30.08 26.94 15.79
C THR A 93 29.22 26.66 17.03
N PRO A 94 29.47 27.32 18.18
CA PRO A 94 28.65 27.11 19.37
C PRO A 94 27.17 27.33 19.05
N GLY A 95 26.35 26.29 19.20
CA GLY A 95 24.88 26.33 18.97
C GLY A 95 24.40 25.64 17.70
N LEU A 96 25.23 25.25 16.73
CA LEU A 96 24.82 24.43 15.59
C LEU A 96 25.27 22.98 15.80
N LYS A 97 24.31 22.05 15.94
CA LYS A 97 24.59 20.62 15.82
C LYS A 97 24.82 20.30 14.35
N LEU A 98 26.08 20.28 13.91
CA LEU A 98 26.45 19.71 12.61
C LEU A 98 26.43 18.20 12.71
N TRP A 99 25.57 17.56 11.91
CA TRP A 99 25.51 16.11 11.81
C TRP A 99 26.76 15.62 11.05
N ARG A 100 27.45 14.63 11.59
CA ARG A 100 28.58 13.98 10.90
C ARG A 100 28.14 13.20 9.66
N ALA A 101 26.90 12.77 9.63
CA ALA A 101 26.26 12.07 8.54
C ALA A 101 25.24 12.98 7.81
N ILE A 102 24.79 12.58 6.65
CA ILE A 102 23.66 13.23 5.96
C ILE A 102 22.41 13.10 6.82
N SER A 103 22.19 11.92 7.42
CA SER A 103 21.07 11.68 8.30
C SER A 103 21.20 12.43 9.61
N ALA A 104 20.11 13.06 10.04
CA ALA A 104 19.95 13.68 11.35
C ALA A 104 19.93 12.64 12.50
N ASP A 105 19.49 11.41 12.20
CA ASP A 105 19.54 10.26 13.08
C ASP A 105 20.04 9.03 12.31
N PRO A 106 21.35 8.78 12.27
CA PRO A 106 21.91 7.62 11.57
C PRO A 106 21.46 6.26 12.13
N TYR A 107 21.08 6.20 13.40
CA TYR A 107 20.61 4.96 14.02
C TYR A 107 19.22 4.59 13.49
N GLU A 108 18.27 5.49 13.55
CA GLU A 108 16.92 5.30 13.04
C GLU A 108 16.92 5.06 11.52
N THR A 109 17.83 5.75 10.78
CA THR A 109 17.97 5.49 9.35
C THR A 109 18.48 4.07 9.06
N ARG A 110 19.35 3.48 9.90
CA ARG A 110 19.78 2.08 9.74
C ARG A 110 18.63 1.11 9.99
N LEU A 111 17.78 1.36 10.97
CA LEU A 111 16.57 0.56 11.19
C LEU A 111 15.65 0.64 9.96
N SER A 112 15.45 1.83 9.40
CA SER A 112 14.69 2.01 8.14
C SER A 112 15.32 1.24 6.97
N VAL A 113 16.64 1.18 6.86
CA VAL A 113 17.35 0.37 5.84
C VAL A 113 17.00 -1.12 6.00
N LEU A 114 17.01 -1.66 7.23
CA LEU A 114 16.65 -3.06 7.48
C LEU A 114 15.21 -3.34 7.13
N LYS A 115 14.29 -2.47 7.51
CA LYS A 115 12.86 -2.56 7.16
C LYS A 115 12.62 -2.51 5.65
N LEU A 116 13.21 -1.55 4.95
CA LEU A 116 13.12 -1.44 3.48
C LEU A 116 13.70 -2.67 2.79
N LEU A 117 14.81 -3.22 3.29
CA LEU A 117 15.40 -4.45 2.80
C LEU A 117 14.47 -5.65 3.00
N ALA A 118 13.89 -5.81 4.20
CA ALA A 118 12.94 -6.88 4.50
C ALA A 118 11.67 -6.78 3.62
N LEU A 119 11.09 -5.59 3.45
CA LEU A 119 9.94 -5.36 2.57
C LEU A 119 10.27 -5.66 1.11
N THR A 120 11.43 -5.20 0.63
CA THR A 120 11.90 -5.46 -0.75
C THR A 120 12.11 -6.95 -0.98
N LEU A 121 12.77 -7.64 -0.04
CA LEU A 121 13.00 -9.08 -0.10
C LEU A 121 11.68 -9.87 -0.06
N SER A 122 10.72 -9.44 0.77
CA SER A 122 9.36 -10.00 0.77
C SER A 122 8.69 -9.86 -0.59
N GLY A 123 8.79 -8.69 -1.24
CA GLY A 123 8.29 -8.44 -2.58
C GLY A 123 8.95 -9.33 -3.64
N VAL A 124 10.27 -9.45 -3.62
CA VAL A 124 11.05 -10.34 -4.52
C VAL A 124 10.60 -11.78 -4.37
N MET A 125 10.47 -12.29 -3.14
CA MET A 125 10.00 -13.66 -2.88
C MET A 125 8.53 -13.85 -3.27
N LEU A 126 7.63 -12.95 -2.90
CA LEU A 126 6.22 -13.00 -3.31
C LEU A 126 6.11 -13.05 -4.83
N LEU A 127 6.87 -12.22 -5.52
CA LEU A 127 6.85 -12.15 -6.96
C LEU A 127 7.34 -13.45 -7.61
N ARG A 128 8.38 -14.10 -7.08
CA ARG A 128 8.88 -15.39 -7.53
C ARG A 128 7.86 -16.50 -7.30
N TYR A 129 7.25 -16.54 -6.13
CA TYR A 129 6.43 -17.67 -5.72
C TYR A 129 4.94 -17.55 -6.07
N THR A 130 4.44 -16.39 -6.55
CA THR A 130 3.06 -16.22 -7.04
C THR A 130 2.90 -16.44 -8.54
N SER A 131 3.80 -17.18 -9.18
CA SER A 131 3.80 -17.43 -10.63
C SER A 131 2.61 -18.24 -11.15
N SER A 132 1.89 -19.00 -10.30
CA SER A 132 0.73 -19.78 -10.71
C SER A 132 -0.60 -19.14 -10.29
N ARG A 133 -1.66 -19.34 -11.09
CA ARG A 133 -3.02 -18.90 -10.77
C ARG A 133 -3.50 -19.35 -9.38
N ARG A 134 -3.11 -20.58 -8.98
CA ARG A 134 -3.48 -21.14 -7.66
C ARG A 134 -2.79 -20.37 -6.53
N ARG A 135 -1.51 -20.07 -6.65
CA ARG A 135 -0.75 -19.30 -5.64
C ARG A 135 -1.18 -17.84 -5.61
N LEU A 136 -1.44 -17.22 -6.76
CA LEU A 136 -1.99 -15.88 -6.84
C LEU A 136 -3.35 -15.79 -6.12
N ARG A 137 -4.24 -16.77 -6.32
CA ARG A 137 -5.51 -16.85 -5.58
C ARG A 137 -5.30 -16.99 -4.08
N ALA A 138 -4.35 -17.84 -3.66
CA ALA A 138 -4.04 -18.01 -2.24
C ALA A 138 -3.58 -16.69 -1.61
N LEU A 139 -2.68 -15.95 -2.26
CA LEU A 139 -2.25 -14.63 -1.80
C LEU A 139 -3.42 -13.65 -1.67
N ILE A 140 -4.26 -13.55 -2.70
CA ILE A 140 -5.43 -12.66 -2.69
C ILE A 140 -6.40 -13.06 -1.57
N TYR A 141 -6.67 -14.34 -1.38
CA TYR A 141 -7.56 -14.83 -0.34
C TYR A 141 -6.99 -14.60 1.06
N THR A 142 -5.68 -14.73 1.24
CA THR A 142 -5.01 -14.40 2.51
C THR A 142 -5.18 -12.92 2.83
N ILE A 143 -4.85 -12.00 1.91
CA ILE A 143 -5.00 -10.56 2.10
C ILE A 143 -6.47 -10.21 2.42
N THR A 144 -7.39 -10.72 1.62
CA THR A 144 -8.83 -10.48 1.81
C THR A 144 -9.34 -11.05 3.13
N GLY A 145 -8.93 -12.27 3.50
CA GLY A 145 -9.32 -12.93 4.74
C GLY A 145 -8.81 -12.18 5.97
N VAL A 146 -7.54 -11.77 5.96
CA VAL A 146 -6.95 -10.96 7.05
C VAL A 146 -7.67 -9.62 7.16
N GLY A 147 -7.97 -8.95 6.03
CA GLY A 147 -8.72 -7.70 6.02
C GLY A 147 -10.14 -7.85 6.59
N ILE A 148 -10.86 -8.91 6.22
CA ILE A 148 -12.21 -9.19 6.74
C ILE A 148 -12.16 -9.47 8.25
N LEU A 149 -11.22 -10.28 8.72
CA LEU A 149 -11.06 -10.56 10.15
C LEU A 149 -10.73 -9.29 10.93
N SER A 150 -9.85 -8.43 10.39
CA SER A 150 -9.53 -7.13 10.96
C SER A 150 -10.75 -6.19 10.98
N ALA A 151 -11.58 -6.22 9.93
CA ALA A 151 -12.82 -5.44 9.86
C ALA A 151 -13.81 -5.88 10.94
N PHE A 152 -14.05 -7.19 11.08
CA PHE A 152 -14.91 -7.73 12.13
C PHE A 152 -14.38 -7.40 13.53
N PHE A 153 -13.08 -7.56 13.76
CA PHE A 153 -12.46 -7.18 15.02
C PHE A 153 -12.66 -5.68 15.33
N GLY A 154 -12.50 -4.82 14.32
CA GLY A 154 -12.71 -3.38 14.47
C GLY A 154 -14.15 -3.02 14.81
N ILE A 155 -15.13 -3.62 14.11
CA ILE A 155 -16.54 -3.41 14.38
C ILE A 155 -16.89 -3.93 15.78
N LEU A 156 -16.45 -5.13 16.14
CA LEU A 156 -16.69 -5.74 17.46
C LEU A 156 -16.12 -4.87 18.59
N ARG A 157 -14.88 -4.41 18.45
CA ARG A 157 -14.23 -3.51 19.43
C ARG A 157 -15.03 -2.21 19.60
N GLN A 158 -15.47 -1.60 18.50
CA GLN A 158 -16.23 -0.37 18.52
C GLN A 158 -17.59 -0.53 19.21
N THR A 159 -18.25 -1.69 19.03
CA THR A 159 -19.61 -1.91 19.54
C THR A 159 -19.65 -2.46 20.97
N THR A 160 -18.64 -3.23 21.40
CA THR A 160 -18.68 -3.94 22.68
C THR A 160 -17.73 -3.40 23.74
N GLN A 161 -16.60 -2.86 23.34
CA GLN A 161 -15.57 -2.41 24.30
C GLN A 161 -15.01 -1.03 23.91
N ARG A 162 -15.56 -0.03 24.53
CA ARG A 162 -15.11 1.34 24.34
C ARG A 162 -13.73 1.65 24.96
N SER A 163 -13.31 0.92 26.00
CA SER A 163 -12.14 1.24 26.82
C SER A 163 -10.97 0.28 26.71
N ALA A 164 -11.17 -0.94 26.23
CA ALA A 164 -10.11 -1.95 26.20
C ALA A 164 -9.96 -2.58 24.80
N GLY A 165 -8.72 -2.89 24.44
CA GLY A 165 -8.39 -3.57 23.17
C GLY A 165 -8.42 -5.10 23.27
N PHE A 166 -9.27 -5.68 24.12
CA PHE A 166 -9.30 -7.11 24.39
C PHE A 166 -7.94 -7.61 24.93
N PHE A 167 -7.19 -8.36 24.11
CA PHE A 167 -5.85 -8.87 24.43
C PHE A 167 -4.71 -7.92 24.02
N LEU A 168 -5.03 -6.72 23.49
CA LEU A 168 -4.04 -5.73 23.04
C LEU A 168 -4.02 -4.54 24.04
N PRO A 169 -3.09 -4.51 25.03
CA PRO A 169 -3.14 -3.58 26.15
C PRO A 169 -2.92 -2.11 25.78
N PHE A 170 -2.21 -1.83 24.67
CA PHE A 170 -1.91 -0.44 24.27
C PHE A 170 -3.02 0.24 23.43
N LEU A 171 -4.16 -0.44 23.21
CA LEU A 171 -5.28 0.16 22.49
C LEU A 171 -6.12 1.01 23.44
N GLN A 172 -5.96 2.32 23.33
CA GLN A 172 -6.73 3.29 24.12
C GLN A 172 -8.08 3.63 23.47
N THR A 173 -9.02 4.11 24.29
CA THR A 173 -10.31 4.64 23.84
C THR A 173 -10.13 5.88 22.98
N GLY A 174 -10.83 5.93 21.85
CA GLY A 174 -10.98 7.15 21.04
C GLY A 174 -9.88 7.41 20.01
N SER A 175 -8.69 6.84 20.14
CA SER A 175 -7.58 7.11 19.23
C SER A 175 -7.38 6.07 18.12
N GLY A 176 -7.62 4.79 18.39
CA GLY A 176 -7.39 3.69 17.46
C GLY A 176 -8.67 3.08 16.89
N TYR A 177 -8.52 2.15 15.94
CA TYR A 177 -9.59 1.31 15.43
C TYR A 177 -9.09 -0.10 15.09
N GLY A 178 -9.91 -1.11 15.33
CA GLY A 178 -9.48 -2.50 15.17
C GLY A 178 -8.25 -2.77 16.04
N GLN A 179 -7.26 -3.42 15.48
CA GLN A 179 -5.97 -3.69 16.13
C GLN A 179 -4.94 -2.54 15.95
N PHE A 180 -5.30 -1.45 15.28
CA PHE A 180 -4.38 -0.33 15.05
C PHE A 180 -4.50 0.74 16.14
N ILE A 181 -3.37 1.31 16.54
CA ILE A 181 -3.29 2.45 17.47
C ILE A 181 -3.86 3.71 16.81
N ASN A 182 -3.67 3.88 15.49
CA ASN A 182 -4.19 4.99 14.72
C ASN A 182 -5.27 4.51 13.73
N ARG A 183 -6.46 5.12 13.80
CA ARG A 183 -7.59 4.82 12.91
C ARG A 183 -7.30 5.06 11.43
N ASN A 184 -6.45 6.05 11.09
CA ASN A 184 -6.08 6.31 9.71
C ASN A 184 -5.24 5.18 9.12
N HIS A 185 -4.34 4.60 9.91
CA HIS A 185 -3.55 3.44 9.48
C HIS A 185 -4.41 2.19 9.25
N PHE A 186 -5.47 2.01 10.06
CA PHE A 186 -6.48 1.00 9.80
C PHE A 186 -7.21 1.26 8.47
N ALA A 187 -7.58 2.52 8.20
CA ALA A 187 -8.20 2.89 6.93
C ALA A 187 -7.32 2.57 5.72
N PHE A 188 -6.01 2.84 5.77
CA PHE A 188 -5.05 2.43 4.73
C PHE A 188 -5.13 0.94 4.42
N PHE A 189 -5.20 0.11 5.46
CA PHE A 189 -5.31 -1.32 5.28
C PHE A 189 -6.65 -1.71 4.63
N MET A 190 -7.74 -1.17 5.13
CA MET A 190 -9.10 -1.48 4.62
C MET A 190 -9.28 -1.04 3.17
N GLU A 191 -8.80 0.13 2.77
CA GLU A 191 -8.91 0.60 1.39
C GLU A 191 -8.13 -0.29 0.41
N MET A 192 -6.93 -0.77 0.78
CA MET A 192 -6.17 -1.71 -0.02
C MET A 192 -6.94 -3.03 -0.25
N VAL A 193 -7.55 -3.57 0.80
CA VAL A 193 -8.36 -4.79 0.73
C VAL A 193 -9.64 -4.55 -0.08
N LEU A 194 -10.33 -3.43 0.16
CA LEU A 194 -11.56 -3.08 -0.55
C LEU A 194 -11.31 -2.90 -2.05
N GLY A 195 -10.26 -2.16 -2.42
CA GLY A 195 -9.85 -1.97 -3.80
C GLY A 195 -9.60 -3.30 -4.51
N LEU A 196 -8.91 -4.24 -3.85
CA LEU A 196 -8.63 -5.57 -4.38
C LEU A 196 -9.93 -6.35 -4.64
N VAL A 197 -10.87 -6.38 -3.69
CA VAL A 197 -12.15 -7.11 -3.82
C VAL A 197 -13.04 -6.47 -4.88
N LEU A 198 -13.20 -5.15 -4.86
CA LEU A 198 -14.01 -4.43 -5.87
C LEU A 198 -13.46 -4.63 -7.29
N GLY A 199 -12.14 -4.58 -7.46
CA GLY A 199 -11.51 -4.81 -8.75
C GLY A 199 -11.74 -6.22 -9.29
N LEU A 200 -11.78 -7.25 -8.41
CA LEU A 200 -12.14 -8.61 -8.81
C LEU A 200 -13.57 -8.71 -9.36
N ILE A 201 -14.52 -7.96 -8.76
CA ILE A 201 -15.92 -7.92 -9.18
C ILE A 201 -16.02 -7.15 -10.52
N VAL A 202 -15.54 -5.90 -10.56
CA VAL A 202 -15.63 -4.99 -11.72
C VAL A 202 -14.85 -5.53 -12.91
N GLY A 203 -13.66 -6.11 -12.67
CA GLY A 203 -12.81 -6.71 -13.70
C GLY A 203 -13.33 -8.03 -14.26
N ARG A 204 -14.48 -8.54 -13.76
CA ARG A 204 -15.07 -9.83 -14.12
C ARG A 204 -14.14 -11.03 -13.84
N GLY A 205 -13.33 -10.94 -12.77
CA GLY A 205 -12.50 -12.05 -12.28
C GLY A 205 -13.30 -13.08 -11.51
N VAL A 206 -14.52 -12.74 -11.10
CA VAL A 206 -15.45 -13.57 -10.33
C VAL A 206 -16.58 -14.05 -11.24
N ARG A 207 -17.00 -15.29 -11.06
CA ARG A 207 -18.21 -15.85 -11.73
C ARG A 207 -19.46 -15.10 -11.25
N ARG A 208 -20.44 -14.92 -12.14
CA ARG A 208 -21.69 -14.17 -11.85
C ARG A 208 -22.46 -14.71 -10.65
N ASP A 209 -22.51 -16.04 -10.48
CA ASP A 209 -23.14 -16.73 -9.37
C ASP A 209 -22.46 -16.47 -8.02
N LYS A 210 -21.20 -16.00 -8.00
CA LYS A 210 -20.43 -15.72 -6.80
C LYS A 210 -20.32 -14.22 -6.46
N ILE A 211 -20.87 -13.34 -7.27
CA ILE A 211 -20.77 -11.88 -7.07
C ILE A 211 -21.34 -11.48 -5.70
N LEU A 212 -22.47 -12.04 -5.30
CA LEU A 212 -23.11 -11.75 -4.00
C LEU A 212 -22.19 -12.15 -2.84
N ILE A 213 -21.45 -13.27 -2.95
CA ILE A 213 -20.49 -13.70 -1.93
C ILE A 213 -19.37 -12.65 -1.80
N TYR A 214 -18.81 -12.17 -2.92
CA TYR A 214 -17.76 -11.16 -2.86
C TYR A 214 -18.26 -9.80 -2.37
N LEU A 215 -19.50 -9.43 -2.66
CA LEU A 215 -20.13 -8.22 -2.11
C LEU A 215 -20.37 -8.37 -0.60
N SER A 216 -20.82 -9.52 -0.12
CA SER A 216 -20.97 -9.77 1.32
C SER A 216 -19.63 -9.82 2.06
N LEU A 217 -18.52 -10.20 1.40
CA LEU A 217 -17.17 -10.12 1.94
C LEU A 217 -16.63 -8.68 1.93
N ALA A 218 -16.98 -7.87 0.94
CA ALA A 218 -16.59 -6.47 0.87
C ALA A 218 -17.34 -5.58 1.88
N LEU A 219 -18.57 -5.96 2.24
CA LEU A 219 -19.43 -5.17 3.11
C LEU A 219 -18.81 -4.90 4.49
N PRO A 220 -18.32 -5.89 5.27
CA PRO A 220 -17.71 -5.61 6.58
C PRO A 220 -16.44 -4.73 6.46
N VAL A 221 -15.65 -4.90 5.40
CA VAL A 221 -14.47 -4.07 5.13
C VAL A 221 -14.89 -2.62 4.88
N TRP A 222 -15.93 -2.43 4.07
CA TRP A 222 -16.49 -1.11 3.79
C TRP A 222 -17.10 -0.47 5.06
N VAL A 223 -17.91 -1.22 5.82
CA VAL A 223 -18.50 -0.75 7.08
C VAL A 223 -17.40 -0.34 8.08
N ALA A 224 -16.38 -1.17 8.27
CA ALA A 224 -15.27 -0.86 9.16
C ALA A 224 -14.50 0.38 8.72
N LEU A 225 -14.29 0.56 7.40
CA LEU A 225 -13.66 1.75 6.84
C LEU A 225 -14.46 3.03 7.12
N VAL A 226 -15.80 2.97 7.04
CA VAL A 226 -16.66 4.11 7.38
C VAL A 226 -16.65 4.36 8.89
N LEU A 227 -16.82 3.31 9.70
CA LEU A 227 -16.89 3.42 11.16
C LEU A 227 -15.55 3.84 11.81
N CYS A 228 -14.41 3.58 11.17
CA CYS A 228 -13.12 4.07 11.70
C CYS A 228 -13.01 5.60 11.64
N ASN A 229 -13.90 6.26 10.91
CA ASN A 229 -14.02 7.72 10.86
C ASN A 229 -12.72 8.42 10.43
N SER A 230 -12.02 7.83 9.43
CA SER A 230 -10.87 8.44 8.77
C SER A 230 -11.31 9.23 7.56
N ARG A 231 -11.16 10.56 7.59
CA ARG A 231 -11.49 11.45 6.47
C ARG A 231 -10.66 11.09 5.22
N GLY A 232 -9.35 10.84 5.42
CA GLY A 232 -8.45 10.42 4.36
C GLY A 232 -8.87 9.10 3.73
N GLY A 233 -9.25 8.10 4.56
CA GLY A 233 -9.75 6.81 4.09
C GLY A 233 -11.05 6.89 3.30
N LEU A 234 -12.00 7.73 3.73
CA LEU A 234 -13.25 7.95 2.99
C LEU A 234 -12.99 8.62 1.63
N PHE A 235 -12.14 9.64 1.60
CA PHE A 235 -11.75 10.32 0.36
C PHE A 235 -11.03 9.38 -0.61
N SER A 236 -10.09 8.59 -0.10
CA SER A 236 -9.38 7.57 -0.85
C SER A 236 -10.32 6.49 -1.42
N MET A 237 -11.27 6.01 -0.63
CA MET A 237 -12.29 5.05 -1.08
C MET A 237 -13.12 5.60 -2.26
N LEU A 238 -13.58 6.85 -2.19
CA LEU A 238 -14.31 7.49 -3.29
C LEU A 238 -13.43 7.60 -4.55
N ALA A 239 -12.17 7.97 -4.37
CA ALA A 239 -11.20 8.04 -5.46
C ALA A 239 -10.95 6.66 -6.10
N GLN A 240 -10.88 5.58 -5.31
CA GLN A 240 -10.76 4.21 -5.81
C GLN A 240 -11.97 3.77 -6.66
N VAL A 241 -13.18 4.09 -6.21
CA VAL A 241 -14.40 3.76 -6.96
C VAL A 241 -14.40 4.48 -8.31
N LEU A 242 -14.06 5.78 -8.31
CA LEU A 242 -13.93 6.57 -9.53
C LEU A 242 -12.84 6.00 -10.46
N PHE A 243 -11.69 5.65 -9.91
CA PHE A 243 -10.59 5.05 -10.67
C PHE A 243 -10.99 3.72 -11.33
N LEU A 244 -11.67 2.83 -10.59
CA LEU A 244 -12.20 1.57 -11.16
C LEU A 244 -13.23 1.83 -12.25
N ALA A 245 -14.12 2.82 -12.08
CA ALA A 245 -15.08 3.22 -13.09
C ALA A 245 -14.39 3.71 -14.37
N LEU A 246 -13.36 4.54 -14.24
CA LEU A 246 -12.55 5.02 -15.37
C LEU A 246 -11.84 3.86 -16.10
N LEU A 247 -11.16 2.96 -15.37
CA LEU A 247 -10.50 1.79 -15.95
C LEU A 247 -11.49 0.90 -16.74
N PHE A 248 -12.69 0.73 -16.21
CA PHE A 248 -13.73 -0.06 -16.88
C PHE A 248 -14.23 0.62 -18.18
N SER A 249 -14.41 1.94 -18.16
CA SER A 249 -14.83 2.74 -19.32
C SER A 249 -13.84 2.64 -20.48
N PHE A 250 -12.56 2.86 -20.21
CA PHE A 250 -11.52 2.80 -21.25
C PHE A 250 -11.46 1.43 -21.93
N LYS A 251 -11.65 0.36 -21.15
CA LYS A 251 -11.63 -0.99 -21.69
C LYS A 251 -12.80 -1.28 -22.62
N ARG A 252 -13.98 -0.77 -22.29
CA ARG A 252 -15.20 -0.96 -23.09
C ARG A 252 -15.09 -0.23 -24.43
N SER A 253 -14.66 1.03 -24.41
CA SER A 253 -14.46 1.84 -25.63
C SER A 253 -13.53 1.15 -26.62
N ARG A 254 -12.39 0.62 -26.14
CA ARG A 254 -11.42 -0.06 -27.00
C ARG A 254 -11.93 -1.38 -27.61
N ARG A 255 -12.85 -2.07 -26.95
CA ARG A 255 -13.46 -3.30 -27.46
C ARG A 255 -14.51 -3.00 -28.54
N ASP A 256 -15.34 -1.99 -28.28
CA ASP A 256 -16.37 -1.55 -29.22
C ASP A 256 -15.75 -1.00 -30.51
N ASP A 257 -14.60 -0.31 -30.43
CA ASP A 257 -13.83 0.18 -31.60
C ASP A 257 -13.23 -0.95 -32.46
N LEU A 258 -13.00 -2.12 -31.92
CA LEU A 258 -12.43 -3.29 -32.61
C LEU A 258 -13.50 -4.21 -33.22
N GLU A 259 -14.72 -4.21 -32.71
CA GLU A 259 -15.81 -5.11 -33.15
C GLU A 259 -16.73 -4.51 -34.21
N HIS A 260 -16.78 -3.18 -34.39
CA HIS A 260 -17.78 -2.53 -35.26
C HIS A 260 -17.21 -1.42 -36.16
N GLY A 261 -17.09 -1.72 -37.46
CA GLY A 261 -16.84 -0.73 -38.51
C GLY A 261 -18.13 0.04 -38.88
N SER A 262 -18.03 1.35 -38.82
CA SER A 262 -18.73 2.40 -39.57
C SER A 262 -20.27 2.59 -39.62
N GLU A 263 -21.15 1.76 -39.08
CA GLU A 263 -22.61 1.98 -39.20
C GLU A 263 -23.36 2.54 -37.98
N GLU A 264 -22.71 2.91 -36.87
CA GLU A 264 -23.40 3.03 -35.57
C GLU A 264 -23.18 4.31 -34.77
N ARG A 265 -23.28 5.50 -35.32
CA ARG A 265 -23.35 6.73 -34.49
C ARG A 265 -24.53 6.75 -33.52
N SER A 266 -25.69 6.15 -33.87
CA SER A 266 -26.86 6.08 -32.98
C SER A 266 -26.68 5.06 -31.85
N LEU A 267 -26.02 3.94 -32.10
CA LEU A 267 -25.73 2.90 -31.08
C LEU A 267 -24.64 3.38 -30.13
N ARG A 268 -23.62 4.06 -30.62
CA ARG A 268 -22.58 4.72 -29.79
C ARG A 268 -23.18 5.68 -28.77
N TRP A 269 -24.13 6.52 -29.16
CA TRP A 269 -24.81 7.44 -28.26
C TRP A 269 -25.59 6.72 -27.16
N ARG A 270 -26.33 5.65 -27.49
CA ARG A 270 -27.07 4.82 -26.51
C ARG A 270 -26.15 4.08 -25.55
N ILE A 271 -25.01 3.54 -26.03
CA ILE A 271 -24.03 2.82 -25.22
C ILE A 271 -23.30 3.79 -24.28
N THR A 272 -22.96 5.00 -24.74
CA THR A 272 -22.32 6.03 -23.92
C THR A 272 -23.27 6.52 -22.82
N HIS A 273 -24.54 6.76 -23.12
CA HIS A 273 -25.56 7.14 -22.15
C HIS A 273 -25.84 6.04 -21.13
N ALA A 274 -25.95 4.77 -21.55
CA ALA A 274 -26.12 3.65 -20.63
C ALA A 274 -24.91 3.47 -19.68
N SER A 275 -23.70 3.81 -20.16
CA SER A 275 -22.50 3.82 -19.31
C SER A 275 -22.53 4.97 -18.32
N ILE A 276 -22.82 6.21 -18.76
CA ILE A 276 -22.93 7.39 -17.88
C ILE A 276 -24.01 7.17 -16.82
N VAL A 277 -25.18 6.63 -17.20
CA VAL A 277 -26.26 6.32 -16.24
C VAL A 277 -25.82 5.26 -15.21
N ARG A 278 -25.11 4.20 -15.63
CA ARG A 278 -24.55 3.22 -14.69
C ARG A 278 -23.55 3.84 -13.72
N TYR A 279 -22.69 4.74 -14.21
CA TYR A 279 -21.73 5.44 -13.35
C TYR A 279 -22.41 6.39 -12.38
N ALA A 280 -23.39 7.17 -12.88
CA ALA A 280 -24.20 8.03 -12.04
C ALA A 280 -24.95 7.23 -10.95
N LEU A 281 -25.48 6.04 -11.30
CA LEU A 281 -26.13 5.14 -10.33
C LEU A 281 -25.15 4.55 -9.31
N ILE A 282 -23.93 4.15 -9.71
CA ILE A 282 -22.91 3.65 -8.80
C ILE A 282 -22.44 4.77 -7.87
N VAL A 283 -22.13 5.94 -8.41
CA VAL A 283 -21.74 7.11 -7.62
C VAL A 283 -22.90 7.57 -6.74
N GLY A 284 -24.12 7.58 -7.24
CA GLY A 284 -25.33 7.91 -6.48
C GLY A 284 -25.60 6.92 -5.36
N LEU A 285 -25.43 5.62 -5.60
CA LEU A 285 -25.56 4.58 -4.59
C LEU A 285 -24.49 4.71 -3.50
N VAL A 286 -23.24 4.93 -3.87
CA VAL A 286 -22.15 5.16 -2.92
C VAL A 286 -22.41 6.43 -2.11
N ALA A 287 -22.86 7.50 -2.75
CA ALA A 287 -23.24 8.75 -2.06
C ALA A 287 -24.44 8.54 -1.13
N LEU A 288 -25.46 7.80 -1.56
CA LEU A 288 -26.65 7.50 -0.76
C LEU A 288 -26.30 6.65 0.47
N VAL A 289 -25.46 5.62 0.29
CA VAL A 289 -24.98 4.77 1.39
C VAL A 289 -24.07 5.57 2.33
N PHE A 290 -23.25 6.46 1.78
CA PHE A 290 -22.42 7.39 2.56
C PHE A 290 -23.28 8.35 3.39
N ILE A 291 -24.30 8.98 2.79
CA ILE A 291 -25.26 9.84 3.49
C ILE A 291 -26.04 9.05 4.53
N GLY A 292 -26.45 7.81 4.23
CA GLY A 292 -27.12 6.93 5.17
C GLY A 292 -26.24 6.54 6.36
N ALA A 293 -24.96 6.23 6.13
CA ALA A 293 -23.98 5.97 7.20
C ALA A 293 -23.71 7.22 8.07
N LEU A 294 -23.68 8.39 7.46
CA LEU A 294 -23.63 9.69 8.16
C LEU A 294 -24.86 9.88 9.05
N TRP A 295 -26.04 9.53 8.55
CA TRP A 295 -27.31 9.72 9.27
C TRP A 295 -27.50 8.71 10.43
N ILE A 296 -27.09 7.46 10.26
CA ILE A 296 -27.13 6.40 11.29
C ILE A 296 -26.03 6.60 12.35
N GLY A 297 -24.87 7.15 11.97
CA GLY A 297 -23.78 7.52 12.87
C GLY A 297 -24.00 8.84 13.65
N GLY A 298 -25.09 9.47 13.41
CA GLY A 298 -25.78 10.70 13.83
C GLY A 298 -24.99 11.73 14.65
N GLU A 299 -24.72 11.53 15.90
CA GLU A 299 -24.24 12.62 16.77
C GLU A 299 -22.72 12.89 16.70
N SER A 300 -21.92 11.87 16.51
CA SER A 300 -20.45 12.06 16.48
C SER A 300 -19.92 12.59 15.15
N LEU A 301 -20.69 12.51 14.07
CA LEU A 301 -20.29 12.97 12.74
C LEU A 301 -20.80 14.40 12.44
N THR A 302 -22.01 14.74 12.89
CA THR A 302 -22.53 16.11 12.78
C THR A 302 -21.73 17.08 13.62
N SER A 303 -21.37 16.73 14.86
CA SER A 303 -20.48 17.52 15.70
C SER A 303 -19.07 17.69 15.11
N ARG A 304 -18.61 16.72 14.28
CA ARG A 304 -17.30 16.81 13.62
C ARG A 304 -17.34 17.51 12.26
N LEU A 305 -18.47 17.54 11.56
CA LEU A 305 -18.67 18.43 10.41
C LEU A 305 -18.77 19.90 10.85
N GLU A 306 -19.39 20.15 12.01
CA GLU A 306 -19.35 21.44 12.67
C GLU A 306 -17.94 21.82 13.12
N THR A 307 -17.13 20.86 13.59
CA THR A 307 -15.71 21.06 13.91
C THR A 307 -14.87 21.32 12.65
N VAL A 308 -15.22 20.80 11.46
CA VAL A 308 -14.55 21.13 10.19
C VAL A 308 -14.84 22.57 9.80
N SER A 309 -16.08 23.04 9.93
CA SER A 309 -16.42 24.43 9.66
C SER A 309 -15.83 25.38 10.72
N SER A 310 -15.75 24.93 11.98
CA SER A 310 -15.10 25.67 13.06
C SER A 310 -13.57 25.58 13.01
N GLU A 311 -12.97 24.49 12.53
CA GLU A 311 -11.52 24.40 12.25
C GLU A 311 -11.12 25.28 11.05
N MET A 312 -11.99 25.49 10.07
CA MET A 312 -11.79 26.51 9.02
C MET A 312 -12.08 27.94 9.52
N ALA A 313 -12.99 28.09 10.49
CA ALA A 313 -13.34 29.38 11.08
C ALA A 313 -12.50 29.72 12.30
N ALA A 314 -11.91 28.76 13.00
CA ALA A 314 -11.08 28.92 14.19
C ALA A 314 -9.64 29.38 13.90
N ASP A 315 -9.44 30.12 12.80
CA ASP A 315 -8.21 30.90 12.59
C ASP A 315 -8.05 32.06 13.59
N SER A 316 -8.95 32.19 14.58
CA SER A 316 -9.02 33.34 15.48
C SER A 316 -9.23 33.07 16.98
N SER A 317 -9.19 31.82 17.47
CA SER A 317 -9.26 31.60 18.93
C SER A 317 -8.16 30.72 19.48
N GLU A 318 -7.36 31.29 20.34
CA GLU A 318 -6.18 30.80 21.06
C GLU A 318 -6.47 29.73 22.14
N SER A 319 -7.25 28.69 21.87
CA SER A 319 -7.50 27.69 22.91
C SER A 319 -7.75 26.28 22.35
N ASN A 320 -6.73 25.68 21.76
CA ASN A 320 -6.48 24.23 21.85
C ASN A 320 -5.06 23.96 21.33
N GLU A 321 -4.16 23.57 22.22
CA GLU A 321 -2.72 23.36 21.98
C GLU A 321 -2.40 22.09 21.14
N GLY A 322 -3.15 21.84 20.08
CA GLY A 322 -2.85 20.80 19.10
C GLY A 322 -1.98 21.35 17.96
N VAL A 323 -0.88 20.69 17.66
CA VAL A 323 -0.05 21.03 16.50
C VAL A 323 -0.85 20.83 15.22
N ARG A 324 -1.11 21.89 14.46
CA ARG A 324 -1.90 21.86 13.22
C ARG A 324 -1.08 21.22 12.10
N ARG A 325 -1.69 20.38 11.25
CA ARG A 325 -1.02 19.79 10.08
C ARG A 325 -0.40 20.84 9.16
N GLN A 326 -1.03 21.99 8.99
CA GLN A 326 -0.51 23.10 8.18
C GLN A 326 0.82 23.64 8.71
N ASP A 327 0.99 23.73 10.02
CA ASP A 327 2.23 24.20 10.64
C ASP A 327 3.34 23.17 10.50
N ILE A 328 2.99 21.87 10.63
CA ILE A 328 3.91 20.76 10.32
C ILE A 328 4.36 20.85 8.86
N TRP A 329 3.45 21.04 7.90
CA TRP A 329 3.78 21.11 6.47
C TRP A 329 4.63 22.34 6.13
N ARG A 330 4.37 23.48 6.77
CA ARG A 330 5.21 24.69 6.61
C ARG A 330 6.63 24.47 7.14
N ALA A 331 6.77 23.81 8.29
CA ALA A 331 8.06 23.44 8.86
C ALA A 331 8.79 22.43 7.97
N THR A 332 8.08 21.38 7.51
CA THR A 332 8.62 20.40 6.56
C THR A 332 9.09 21.04 5.26
N TRP A 333 8.33 22.01 4.73
CA TRP A 333 8.71 22.71 3.51
C TRP A 333 9.98 23.56 3.69
N LYS A 334 10.21 24.17 4.86
CA LYS A 334 11.47 24.84 5.19
C LYS A 334 12.62 23.86 5.22
N MET A 335 12.43 22.70 5.89
CA MET A 335 13.42 21.62 5.94
C MET A 335 13.81 21.13 4.53
N ILE A 336 12.82 20.94 3.63
CA ILE A 336 13.06 20.55 2.24
C ILE A 336 13.92 21.58 1.50
N LYS A 337 13.67 22.89 1.72
CA LYS A 337 14.46 23.96 1.10
C LYS A 337 15.90 23.97 1.56
N ASP A 338 16.15 23.64 2.83
CA ASP A 338 17.51 23.62 3.38
C ASP A 338 18.27 22.33 2.99
N HIS A 339 17.55 21.22 2.74
CA HIS A 339 18.12 19.92 2.38
C HIS A 339 17.54 19.34 1.07
N PRO A 340 17.56 20.08 -0.07
CA PRO A 340 16.76 19.72 -1.25
C PRO A 340 17.24 18.46 -1.98
N LEU A 341 18.54 18.19 -2.00
CA LEU A 341 19.11 17.09 -2.77
C LEU A 341 19.12 15.76 -2.01
N MET A 342 19.60 15.80 -0.78
CA MET A 342 19.86 14.59 0.00
C MET A 342 18.85 14.33 1.11
N GLY A 343 18.06 15.34 1.50
CA GLY A 343 17.17 15.26 2.64
C GLY A 343 17.92 15.16 3.97
N VAL A 344 17.18 14.81 5.02
CA VAL A 344 17.69 14.70 6.42
C VAL A 344 17.87 13.25 6.89
N GLY A 345 17.77 12.29 5.98
CA GLY A 345 17.85 10.85 6.27
C GLY A 345 16.47 10.21 6.48
N PHE A 346 16.32 8.97 5.96
CA PHE A 346 15.10 8.20 6.17
C PHE A 346 14.91 7.93 7.67
N ASN A 347 13.69 8.22 8.17
CA ASN A 347 13.35 8.22 9.60
C ASN A 347 14.17 9.22 10.46
N GLY A 348 14.95 10.11 9.84
CA GLY A 348 15.65 11.21 10.54
C GLY A 348 14.79 12.46 10.72
N TYR A 349 13.58 12.48 10.17
CA TYR A 349 12.64 13.60 10.18
C TYR A 349 12.38 14.14 11.60
N TRP A 350 12.06 13.25 12.55
CA TRP A 350 11.74 13.60 13.94
C TRP A 350 12.91 14.28 14.67
N ALA A 351 14.17 13.91 14.34
CA ALA A 351 15.37 14.51 14.92
C ALA A 351 15.68 15.90 14.32
N ALA A 352 15.25 16.12 13.08
CA ALA A 352 15.51 17.38 12.35
C ALA A 352 14.39 18.43 12.59
N ILE A 353 13.13 18.02 12.74
CA ILE A 353 11.96 18.93 12.79
C ILE A 353 12.00 19.96 13.91
N PRO A 354 12.60 19.73 15.11
CA PRO A 354 12.69 20.74 16.15
C PRO A 354 13.44 22.02 15.76
N GLN A 355 14.27 21.95 14.71
CA GLN A 355 14.94 23.17 14.17
C GLN A 355 13.99 24.07 13.37
N TYR A 356 12.87 23.52 12.90
CA TYR A 356 11.92 24.20 12.02
C TYR A 356 10.58 24.47 12.68
N HIS A 357 10.26 23.73 13.76
CA HIS A 357 8.98 23.78 14.47
C HIS A 357 9.21 24.13 15.95
N LYS A 358 8.39 25.04 16.49
CA LYS A 358 8.54 25.54 17.85
C LYS A 358 8.01 24.62 18.95
N ALA A 359 7.21 23.61 18.60
CA ALA A 359 6.69 22.65 19.57
C ALA A 359 7.82 21.76 20.12
N SER A 360 7.73 21.37 21.39
CA SER A 360 8.70 20.54 22.09
C SER A 360 8.01 19.44 22.90
N GLY A 361 8.76 18.41 23.30
CA GLY A 361 8.25 17.30 24.09
C GLY A 361 7.23 16.45 23.32
N GLU A 362 6.11 16.09 23.94
CA GLU A 362 5.05 15.29 23.34
C GLU A 362 4.37 15.94 22.13
N LEU A 363 4.50 17.26 21.99
CA LEU A 363 3.97 18.05 20.87
C LEU A 363 4.90 18.08 19.65
N THR A 364 6.13 17.53 19.75
CA THR A 364 7.06 17.48 18.62
C THR A 364 6.53 16.51 17.55
N PRO A 365 6.31 16.98 16.31
CA PRO A 365 5.84 16.09 15.24
C PRO A 365 6.86 15.00 14.94
N GLN A 366 6.45 13.75 15.01
CA GLN A 366 7.29 12.60 14.65
C GLN A 366 7.30 12.35 13.14
N GLN A 367 6.22 12.73 12.46
CA GLN A 367 6.00 12.49 11.03
C GLN A 367 5.35 13.72 10.39
N ALA A 368 5.52 13.88 9.07
CA ALA A 368 4.95 15.00 8.32
C ALA A 368 3.43 14.90 8.10
N HIS A 369 2.78 13.77 8.43
CA HIS A 369 1.40 13.47 8.06
C HIS A 369 1.10 13.69 6.56
N ASN A 370 2.09 13.40 5.73
CA ASN A 370 2.04 13.41 4.27
C ASN A 370 3.27 12.66 3.76
N ASP A 371 3.07 11.45 3.22
CA ASP A 371 4.18 10.58 2.77
C ASP A 371 5.04 11.24 1.68
N TYR A 372 4.45 12.12 0.84
CA TYR A 372 5.21 12.80 -0.23
C TYR A 372 6.14 13.88 0.32
N LEU A 373 5.64 14.70 1.25
CA LEU A 373 6.46 15.72 1.91
C LEU A 373 7.55 15.06 2.75
N GLU A 374 7.23 13.97 3.43
CA GLU A 374 8.19 13.26 4.25
C GLU A 374 9.27 12.55 3.42
N LEU A 375 8.88 11.93 2.30
CA LEU A 375 9.85 11.39 1.34
C LEU A 375 10.81 12.47 0.82
N MET A 376 10.28 13.65 0.51
CA MET A 376 11.10 14.77 0.02
C MET A 376 11.99 15.35 1.12
N ALA A 377 11.50 15.46 2.35
CA ALA A 377 12.28 15.93 3.49
C ALA A 377 13.39 14.93 3.88
N SER A 378 13.07 13.64 3.92
CA SER A 378 13.98 12.58 4.38
C SER A 378 14.93 12.09 3.29
N GLY A 379 14.43 11.90 2.07
CA GLY A 379 15.18 11.35 0.93
C GLY A 379 15.68 12.38 -0.06
N GLY A 380 15.21 13.63 0.02
CA GLY A 380 15.53 14.67 -0.95
C GLY A 380 15.12 14.31 -2.38
N MET A 381 15.65 15.05 -3.35
CA MET A 381 15.39 14.81 -4.78
C MET A 381 15.87 13.41 -5.22
N ILE A 382 16.96 12.90 -4.66
CA ILE A 382 17.49 11.57 -5.01
C ILE A 382 16.46 10.49 -4.60
N GLY A 383 15.95 10.54 -3.38
CA GLY A 383 14.91 9.61 -2.90
C GLY A 383 13.63 9.67 -3.75
N VAL A 384 13.19 10.89 -4.07
CA VAL A 384 12.01 11.09 -4.95
C VAL A 384 12.22 10.48 -6.33
N LEU A 385 13.37 10.69 -6.97
CA LEU A 385 13.65 10.13 -8.30
C LEU A 385 13.69 8.61 -8.29
N LEU A 386 14.23 7.98 -7.25
CA LEU A 386 14.25 6.53 -7.09
C LEU A 386 12.83 5.96 -6.92
N VAL A 387 11.99 6.62 -6.13
CA VAL A 387 10.57 6.23 -5.97
C VAL A 387 9.79 6.45 -7.28
N LEU A 388 9.99 7.55 -7.99
CA LEU A 388 9.36 7.78 -9.30
C LEU A 388 9.80 6.73 -10.33
N TRP A 389 11.06 6.32 -10.33
CA TRP A 389 11.54 5.23 -11.18
C TRP A 389 10.84 3.90 -10.82
N PHE A 390 10.70 3.59 -9.52
CA PHE A 390 9.94 2.42 -9.06
C PHE A 390 8.49 2.47 -9.57
N LEU A 391 7.78 3.58 -9.37
CA LEU A 391 6.40 3.75 -9.82
C LEU A 391 6.26 3.64 -11.33
N PHE A 392 7.20 4.20 -12.09
CA PHE A 392 7.22 4.06 -13.55
C PHE A 392 7.29 2.59 -13.99
N LEU A 393 8.17 1.79 -13.37
CA LEU A 393 8.29 0.36 -13.69
C LEU A 393 7.02 -0.41 -13.30
N VAL A 394 6.45 -0.12 -12.13
CA VAL A 394 5.17 -0.72 -11.68
C VAL A 394 4.05 -0.39 -12.66
N ILE A 395 3.87 0.87 -13.05
CA ILE A 395 2.84 1.30 -14.01
C ILE A 395 3.05 0.62 -15.36
N LYS A 396 4.28 0.57 -15.85
CA LYS A 396 4.63 -0.06 -17.14
C LYS A 396 4.24 -1.54 -17.16
N ASP A 397 4.59 -2.30 -16.12
CA ASP A 397 4.31 -3.73 -16.06
C ASP A 397 2.83 -4.02 -15.76
N THR A 398 2.18 -3.19 -14.94
CA THR A 398 0.72 -3.25 -14.69
C THR A 398 -0.09 -3.05 -15.97
N ARG A 399 0.31 -2.10 -16.84
CA ARG A 399 -0.36 -1.90 -18.14
C ARG A 399 -0.35 -3.17 -19.01
N ARG A 400 0.70 -3.98 -18.94
CA ARG A 400 0.77 -5.29 -19.63
C ARG A 400 -0.22 -6.28 -19.00
N SER A 401 -0.30 -6.31 -17.66
CA SER A 401 -1.22 -7.18 -16.93
C SER A 401 -2.70 -6.89 -17.24
N PHE A 402 -3.06 -5.66 -17.59
CA PHE A 402 -4.42 -5.31 -18.02
C PHE A 402 -4.82 -5.92 -19.39
N GLN A 403 -3.86 -6.37 -20.19
CA GLN A 403 -4.08 -6.98 -21.51
C GLN A 403 -4.16 -8.50 -21.44
N ALA A 404 -4.02 -9.07 -20.27
CA ALA A 404 -3.99 -10.49 -20.05
C ALA A 404 -5.23 -11.26 -20.51
N GLN A 405 -5.03 -12.47 -21.02
CA GLN A 405 -6.08 -13.37 -21.46
C GLN A 405 -6.89 -13.91 -20.27
N ASP A 406 -6.22 -14.26 -19.16
CA ASP A 406 -6.88 -14.77 -17.96
C ASP A 406 -7.68 -13.62 -17.25
N SER A 407 -9.01 -13.76 -17.27
CA SER A 407 -9.94 -12.77 -16.66
C SER A 407 -9.70 -12.57 -15.17
N PHE A 408 -9.35 -13.64 -14.42
CA PHE A 408 -9.09 -13.54 -12.99
C PHE A 408 -7.83 -12.72 -12.69
N ARG A 409 -6.73 -13.00 -13.41
CA ARG A 409 -5.48 -12.26 -13.25
C ARG A 409 -5.66 -10.80 -13.60
N ARG A 410 -6.26 -10.52 -14.75
CA ARG A 410 -6.57 -9.14 -15.18
C ARG A 410 -7.40 -8.39 -14.14
N ALA A 411 -8.43 -9.02 -13.58
CA ALA A 411 -9.27 -8.43 -12.55
C ALA A 411 -8.49 -8.23 -11.23
N ALA A 412 -7.62 -9.16 -10.87
CA ALA A 412 -6.73 -9.04 -9.72
C ALA A 412 -5.77 -7.85 -9.86
N SER A 413 -5.16 -7.70 -11.05
CA SER A 413 -4.30 -6.54 -11.36
C SER A 413 -5.07 -5.22 -11.29
N MET A 414 -6.33 -5.16 -11.80
CA MET A 414 -7.19 -3.98 -11.68
C MET A 414 -7.51 -3.66 -10.21
N GLY A 415 -7.82 -4.67 -9.41
CA GLY A 415 -8.10 -4.49 -7.98
C GLY A 415 -6.88 -4.05 -7.18
N ALA A 416 -5.73 -4.66 -7.43
CA ALA A 416 -4.47 -4.24 -6.83
C ALA A 416 -4.12 -2.79 -7.20
N SER A 417 -4.32 -2.40 -8.47
CA SER A 417 -4.10 -1.02 -8.92
C SER A 417 -5.06 -0.03 -8.25
N ALA A 418 -6.30 -0.43 -8.00
CA ALA A 418 -7.24 0.41 -7.26
C ALA A 418 -6.79 0.59 -5.80
N GLY A 419 -6.34 -0.48 -5.14
CA GLY A 419 -5.77 -0.40 -3.79
C GLY A 419 -4.54 0.52 -3.75
N LEU A 420 -3.60 0.35 -4.69
CA LEU A 420 -2.41 1.21 -4.81
C LEU A 420 -2.77 2.68 -5.09
N PHE A 421 -3.79 2.93 -5.93
CA PHE A 421 -4.27 4.28 -6.19
C PHE A 421 -4.91 4.92 -4.95
N GLY A 422 -5.68 4.13 -4.17
CA GLY A 422 -6.22 4.58 -2.89
C GLY A 422 -5.12 5.02 -1.93
N VAL A 423 -4.10 4.18 -1.74
CA VAL A 423 -2.93 4.53 -0.93
C VAL A 423 -2.28 5.82 -1.42
N ALA A 424 -2.06 5.98 -2.73
CA ALA A 424 -1.48 7.19 -3.29
C ALA A 424 -2.29 8.46 -2.95
N VAL A 425 -3.63 8.36 -2.93
CA VAL A 425 -4.51 9.46 -2.54
C VAL A 425 -4.45 9.71 -1.02
N HIS A 426 -4.49 8.65 -0.20
CA HIS A 426 -4.46 8.78 1.26
C HIS A 426 -3.12 9.33 1.77
N SER A 427 -2.01 8.94 1.14
CA SER A 427 -0.65 9.42 1.45
C SER A 427 -0.47 10.94 1.29
N MET A 428 -1.41 11.65 0.65
CA MET A 428 -1.43 13.12 0.61
C MET A 428 -1.73 13.76 1.96
N VAL A 429 -2.40 13.02 2.86
CA VAL A 429 -2.92 13.55 4.13
C VAL A 429 -2.53 12.74 5.36
N ASP A 430 -1.82 11.62 5.18
CA ASP A 430 -1.32 10.79 6.29
C ASP A 430 -0.06 10.00 5.88
N PHE A 431 0.50 9.17 6.81
CA PHE A 431 1.76 8.41 6.68
C PHE A 431 1.56 6.90 6.87
N GLY A 432 0.55 6.33 6.22
CA GLY A 432 0.17 4.92 6.41
C GLY A 432 1.20 3.89 5.99
N LEU A 433 2.12 4.22 5.08
CA LEU A 433 3.17 3.32 4.60
C LEU A 433 4.32 3.11 5.60
N HIS A 434 4.40 3.92 6.67
CA HIS A 434 5.31 3.66 7.78
C HIS A 434 4.92 2.44 8.62
N ILE A 435 3.66 2.00 8.54
CA ILE A 435 3.14 0.85 9.27
C ILE A 435 3.47 -0.43 8.53
N THR A 436 4.15 -1.36 9.20
CA THR A 436 4.75 -2.55 8.57
C THR A 436 3.74 -3.39 7.81
N ILE A 437 2.54 -3.66 8.36
CA ILE A 437 1.49 -4.40 7.63
C ILE A 437 1.04 -3.66 6.37
N ASN A 438 0.86 -2.33 6.45
CA ASN A 438 0.43 -1.54 5.30
C ASN A 438 1.47 -1.57 4.19
N ALA A 439 2.75 -1.41 4.52
CA ALA A 439 3.87 -1.49 3.58
C ALA A 439 3.99 -2.90 2.97
N LEU A 440 3.77 -3.96 3.77
CA LEU A 440 3.78 -5.35 3.29
C LEU A 440 2.60 -5.63 2.35
N ILE A 441 1.39 -5.17 2.67
CA ILE A 441 0.22 -5.30 1.79
C ILE A 441 0.39 -4.46 0.53
N PHE A 442 0.89 -3.22 0.63
CA PHE A 442 1.26 -2.41 -0.53
C PHE A 442 2.22 -3.17 -1.46
N THR A 443 3.28 -3.77 -0.90
CA THR A 443 4.24 -4.60 -1.64
C THR A 443 3.56 -5.81 -2.29
N ALA A 444 2.65 -6.49 -1.59
CA ALA A 444 1.87 -7.60 -2.13
C ALA A 444 0.93 -7.15 -3.26
N LEU A 445 0.29 -5.97 -3.13
CA LEU A 445 -0.53 -5.38 -4.21
C LEU A 445 0.32 -5.04 -5.44
N VAL A 446 1.52 -4.50 -5.27
CA VAL A 446 2.47 -4.29 -6.38
C VAL A 446 2.74 -5.60 -7.09
N VAL A 447 3.05 -6.67 -6.34
CA VAL A 447 3.27 -8.00 -6.91
C VAL A 447 2.05 -8.51 -7.67
N ILE A 448 0.84 -8.37 -7.11
CA ILE A 448 -0.41 -8.77 -7.77
C ILE A 448 -0.65 -7.95 -9.05
N ALA A 449 -0.38 -6.65 -9.01
CA ALA A 449 -0.58 -5.76 -10.16
C ALA A 449 0.29 -6.14 -11.35
N VAL A 450 1.55 -6.56 -11.10
CA VAL A 450 2.54 -6.87 -12.15
C VAL A 450 2.69 -8.37 -12.46
N ALA A 451 1.98 -9.26 -11.75
CA ALA A 451 2.22 -10.71 -11.77
C ALA A 451 1.99 -11.40 -13.12
N GLU A 452 1.32 -10.76 -14.06
CA GLU A 452 0.82 -11.45 -15.26
C GLU A 452 1.77 -11.52 -16.45
N GLY A 453 2.59 -10.52 -16.68
CA GLY A 453 3.48 -10.48 -17.83
C GLY A 453 4.50 -11.63 -17.92
N ARG A 454 4.45 -12.59 -16.99
CA ARG A 454 5.45 -13.64 -16.79
C ARG A 454 4.98 -15.06 -17.06
N VAL A 455 3.72 -15.34 -16.79
CA VAL A 455 3.20 -16.72 -16.98
C VAL A 455 3.00 -16.98 -18.46
N GLU A 456 2.67 -15.95 -19.24
CA GLU A 456 2.59 -16.04 -20.70
C GLU A 456 3.97 -16.19 -21.33
N ASP A 457 5.00 -15.48 -20.86
CA ASP A 457 6.39 -15.64 -21.35
C ASP A 457 6.95 -17.03 -21.05
N GLN A 458 6.67 -17.60 -19.88
CA GLN A 458 7.10 -18.98 -19.56
C GLN A 458 6.31 -20.02 -20.35
N GLY A 459 5.02 -19.82 -20.57
CA GLY A 459 4.18 -20.67 -21.41
C GLY A 459 4.59 -20.61 -22.88
N ALA A 460 4.87 -19.44 -23.41
CA ALA A 460 5.34 -19.24 -24.76
C ALA A 460 6.76 -19.78 -24.99
N ALA A 461 7.66 -19.64 -24.02
CA ALA A 461 9.01 -20.19 -24.07
C ALA A 461 9.00 -21.72 -24.03
N SER A 462 8.20 -22.33 -23.15
CA SER A 462 8.06 -23.78 -23.06
C SER A 462 7.39 -24.39 -24.30
N THR A 463 6.42 -23.69 -24.89
CA THR A 463 5.77 -24.13 -26.14
C THR A 463 6.71 -23.98 -27.33
N ARG A 464 7.54 -22.92 -27.40
CA ARG A 464 8.58 -22.77 -28.43
C ARG A 464 9.66 -23.83 -28.32
N MET A 465 10.14 -24.18 -27.11
CA MET A 465 11.09 -25.25 -26.89
C MET A 465 10.50 -26.61 -27.34
N ARG A 466 9.26 -26.91 -26.96
CA ARG A 466 8.60 -28.16 -27.32
C ARG A 466 8.34 -28.28 -28.83
N ASN A 467 8.00 -27.18 -29.50
CA ASN A 467 7.83 -27.15 -30.94
C ASN A 467 9.17 -27.23 -31.67
N HIS A 468 10.27 -26.75 -31.09
CA HIS A 468 11.61 -26.91 -31.66
C HIS A 468 12.10 -28.34 -31.52
N GLU A 469 11.84 -29.00 -30.39
CA GLU A 469 12.15 -30.44 -30.19
C GLU A 469 11.34 -31.34 -31.14
N LEU A 470 10.07 -31.00 -31.40
CA LEU A 470 9.22 -31.76 -32.36
C LEU A 470 9.57 -31.49 -33.82
N ALA A 471 10.26 -30.42 -34.16
CA ALA A 471 10.71 -30.09 -35.50
C ALA A 471 12.11 -30.67 -35.82
N THR A 472 12.82 -31.18 -34.82
CA THR A 472 14.17 -31.77 -34.94
C THR A 472 14.17 -33.28 -34.86
N HIS A 473 13.01 -33.93 -34.76
CA HIS A 473 12.75 -35.36 -34.93
C HIS A 473 11.82 -35.58 -36.12
#